data_5219a597c29c3199772eede695d6cbfe
#
_entry.id   5219a597c29c3199772eede695d6cbfe
#
_cell.length_a   1.000
_cell.length_b   1.000
_cell.length_c   1.000
_cell.angle_alpha   90.00
_cell.angle_beta   90.00
_cell.angle_gamma   90.00
#
_symmetry.space_group_name_H-M   'P 1'
#
loop_
_entity.id
_entity.type
_entity.pdbx_description
1 polymer ?
#
loop_
_entity_poly.entity_id
_entity_poly.type
_entity_poly.pdbx_seq_one_letter_code
_entity_poly.pdbx_strand_id
1 'polypeptide(L)'
;HIVPISFSQDTAGPMTSNVQDAWLMTSIMAGTDASDNATLDADSHRPAMPASSMLATDLKGKRIGVVRYRQGDNPHVLAVYEKALNQLKASGAALVDISDFSQPDSFWADSYNVLLSEFHHSINEYLSGSPAELPARNLSELIDFNNKTERELALFNQDIFEKSLASAAIDSEKYQNALRLIQDTAGKNGIDTLLA
;
A
#
# COMPACT_ATOMS: atom_id res chain seq x y z
N HIS A 1 -8.16 11.44 10.81
CA HIS A 1 -6.96 10.72 11.23
C HIS A 1 -7.09 9.26 10.80
N ILE A 2 -6.01 8.71 10.26
CA ILE A 2 -5.89 7.29 9.90
C ILE A 2 -4.96 6.66 10.94
N VAL A 3 -5.37 5.52 11.52
CA VAL A 3 -4.48 4.77 12.41
C VAL A 3 -3.38 4.16 11.55
N PRO A 4 -2.10 4.45 11.84
CA PRO A 4 -0.99 3.99 11.00
C PRO A 4 -0.77 2.48 11.16
N ILE A 5 -0.37 1.82 10.08
CA ILE A 5 0.13 0.45 10.09
C ILE A 5 1.61 0.45 9.71
N SER A 6 1.95 0.99 8.53
CA SER A 6 3.31 0.90 8.00
C SER A 6 3.64 2.18 7.23
N PHE A 7 4.42 3.07 7.83
CA PHE A 7 4.73 4.38 7.23
C PHE A 7 5.51 4.30 5.90
N SER A 8 6.17 3.18 5.62
CA SER A 8 6.85 2.97 4.33
C SER A 8 5.96 2.33 3.26
N GLN A 9 4.76 1.81 3.61
CA GLN A 9 3.88 1.07 2.71
C GLN A 9 2.44 1.60 2.67
N ASP A 10 2.00 2.35 3.70
CA ASP A 10 0.65 2.88 3.77
C ASP A 10 0.41 3.95 2.70
N THR A 11 -0.76 3.92 2.12
CA THR A 11 -1.25 4.97 1.22
C THR A 11 -2.74 5.17 1.40
N ALA A 12 -3.20 6.41 1.27
CA ALA A 12 -4.62 6.75 1.29
C ALA A 12 -5.14 6.88 -0.14
N GLY A 13 -6.28 6.25 -0.43
CA GLY A 13 -6.95 6.35 -1.72
C GLY A 13 -8.44 6.59 -1.57
N PRO A 14 -9.06 7.45 -2.41
CA PRO A 14 -10.47 7.73 -2.35
C PRO A 14 -11.31 6.55 -2.90
N MET A 15 -12.45 6.31 -2.29
CA MET A 15 -13.48 5.40 -2.78
C MET A 15 -14.68 6.22 -3.26
N THR A 16 -14.93 6.21 -4.56
CA THR A 16 -15.95 7.04 -5.22
C THR A 16 -16.76 6.22 -6.22
N SER A 17 -17.86 6.80 -6.72
CA SER A 17 -18.73 6.14 -7.70
C SER A 17 -18.16 6.13 -9.13
N ASN A 18 -17.18 6.97 -9.43
CA ASN A 18 -16.57 7.10 -10.75
C ASN A 18 -15.13 7.61 -10.65
N VAL A 19 -14.37 7.47 -11.74
CA VAL A 19 -12.96 7.86 -11.81
C VAL A 19 -12.74 9.38 -11.71
N GLN A 20 -13.69 10.19 -12.18
CA GLN A 20 -13.58 11.66 -12.11
C GLN A 20 -13.61 12.15 -10.67
N ASP A 21 -14.54 11.61 -9.86
CA ASP A 21 -14.62 11.95 -8.43
C ASP A 21 -13.39 11.42 -7.67
N ALA A 22 -12.90 10.21 -8.01
CA ALA A 22 -11.67 9.70 -7.46
C ALA A 22 -10.48 10.62 -7.75
N TRP A 23 -10.36 11.08 -8.99
CA TRP A 23 -9.34 12.06 -9.37
C TRP A 23 -9.48 13.37 -8.60
N LEU A 24 -10.69 13.93 -8.51
CA LEU A 24 -10.93 15.16 -7.78
C LEU A 24 -10.51 15.04 -6.31
N MET A 25 -10.94 13.97 -5.64
CA MET A 25 -10.56 13.71 -4.26
C MET A 25 -9.04 13.52 -4.10
N THR A 26 -8.41 12.73 -4.98
CA THR A 26 -6.96 12.57 -4.98
C THR A 26 -6.25 13.90 -5.17
N SER A 27 -6.74 14.76 -6.09
CA SER A 27 -6.15 16.07 -6.34
C SER A 27 -6.23 17.02 -5.14
N ILE A 28 -7.28 16.88 -4.32
CA ILE A 28 -7.45 17.66 -3.10
C ILE A 28 -6.55 17.12 -1.97
N MET A 29 -6.45 15.80 -1.86
CA MET A 29 -5.66 15.13 -0.82
C MET A 29 -4.16 15.18 -1.08
N ALA A 30 -3.75 15.18 -2.36
CA ALA A 30 -2.33 15.20 -2.74
C ALA A 30 -1.68 16.54 -2.41
N GLY A 31 -0.46 16.49 -1.89
CA GLY A 31 0.34 17.67 -1.56
C GLY A 31 1.35 17.36 -0.46
N THR A 32 2.22 18.30 -0.20
CA THR A 32 3.23 18.21 0.87
C THR A 32 2.58 18.46 2.23
N ASP A 33 2.80 17.54 3.17
CA ASP A 33 2.51 17.71 4.59
C ASP A 33 3.84 17.65 5.36
N ALA A 34 4.21 18.73 6.04
CA ALA A 34 5.46 18.80 6.79
C ALA A 34 5.54 17.82 7.98
N SER A 35 4.42 17.26 8.41
CA SER A 35 4.35 16.24 9.44
C SER A 35 4.44 14.79 8.91
N ASP A 36 4.46 14.63 7.59
CA ASP A 36 4.57 13.32 6.92
C ASP A 36 5.77 13.33 5.96
N ASN A 37 6.86 12.70 6.38
CA ASN A 37 8.11 12.64 5.62
C ASN A 37 7.93 12.00 4.23
N ALA A 38 6.95 11.11 4.05
CA ALA A 38 6.69 10.47 2.76
C ALA A 38 6.12 11.44 1.71
N THR A 39 5.61 12.60 2.13
CA THR A 39 4.99 13.59 1.26
C THR A 39 5.86 14.82 0.94
N LEU A 40 7.08 14.92 1.49
CA LEU A 40 7.90 16.14 1.40
C LEU A 40 8.16 16.62 -0.04
N ASP A 41 8.25 15.70 -1.00
CA ASP A 41 8.43 16.01 -2.42
C ASP A 41 7.14 15.92 -3.25
N ALA A 42 5.98 15.72 -2.61
CA ALA A 42 4.72 15.43 -3.30
C ALA A 42 4.31 16.52 -4.30
N ASP A 43 4.51 17.80 -3.95
CA ASP A 43 4.14 18.92 -4.84
C ASP A 43 4.97 18.96 -6.12
N SER A 44 6.22 18.47 -6.09
CA SER A 44 7.09 18.39 -7.27
C SER A 44 6.67 17.28 -8.24
N HIS A 45 5.96 16.28 -7.76
CA HIS A 45 5.48 15.13 -8.54
C HIS A 45 3.99 15.23 -8.90
N ARG A 46 3.33 16.30 -8.49
CA ARG A 46 1.89 16.50 -8.71
C ARG A 46 1.60 16.73 -10.20
N PRO A 47 0.88 15.83 -10.88
CA PRO A 47 0.59 16.01 -12.29
C PRO A 47 -0.40 17.18 -12.47
N ALA A 48 -0.02 18.16 -13.29
CA ALA A 48 -0.93 19.20 -13.77
C ALA A 48 -1.87 18.59 -14.83
N MET A 49 -2.80 17.74 -14.43
CA MET A 49 -3.77 17.17 -15.37
C MET A 49 -5.12 17.89 -15.27
N PRO A 50 -5.57 18.55 -16.33
CA PRO A 50 -6.93 19.07 -16.35
C PRO A 50 -7.93 17.91 -16.35
N ALA A 51 -9.04 18.06 -15.62
CA ALA A 51 -10.11 17.06 -15.55
C ALA A 51 -10.62 16.62 -16.94
N SER A 52 -10.51 17.47 -17.95
CA SER A 52 -10.87 17.18 -19.35
C SER A 52 -10.01 16.07 -19.99
N SER A 53 -8.77 15.88 -19.57
CA SER A 53 -7.89 14.83 -20.12
C SER A 53 -8.28 13.43 -19.65
N MET A 54 -9.05 13.31 -18.59
CA MET A 54 -9.54 12.02 -18.07
C MET A 54 -10.68 11.40 -18.90
N LEU A 55 -11.25 12.16 -19.82
CA LEU A 55 -12.28 11.67 -20.74
C LEU A 55 -11.69 11.14 -22.06
N ALA A 56 -10.37 11.17 -22.20
CA ALA A 56 -9.72 10.65 -23.41
C ALA A 56 -9.92 9.12 -23.49
N THR A 57 -10.57 8.68 -24.56
CA THR A 57 -10.82 7.26 -24.85
C THR A 57 -9.83 6.70 -25.87
N ASP A 58 -8.96 7.53 -26.45
CA ASP A 58 -7.92 7.13 -27.39
C ASP A 58 -6.63 6.77 -26.63
N LEU A 59 -6.27 5.49 -26.70
CA LEU A 59 -5.06 4.93 -26.12
C LEU A 59 -3.99 4.62 -27.18
N LYS A 60 -4.13 5.16 -28.40
CA LYS A 60 -3.17 4.94 -29.48
C LYS A 60 -1.75 5.36 -29.05
N GLY A 61 -0.80 4.45 -29.26
CA GLY A 61 0.60 4.64 -28.90
C GLY A 61 0.92 4.41 -27.40
N LYS A 62 -0.09 4.07 -26.57
CA LYS A 62 0.16 3.66 -25.19
C LYS A 62 0.49 2.18 -25.12
N ARG A 63 1.58 1.85 -24.41
CA ARG A 63 1.93 0.47 -24.04
C ARG A 63 1.41 0.21 -22.63
N ILE A 64 0.72 -0.91 -22.43
CA ILE A 64 0.17 -1.30 -21.13
C ILE A 64 0.70 -2.69 -20.78
N GLY A 65 1.44 -2.78 -19.68
CA GLY A 65 1.89 -4.05 -19.12
C GLY A 65 0.74 -4.81 -18.48
N VAL A 66 0.60 -6.08 -18.84
CA VAL A 66 -0.44 -6.98 -18.33
C VAL A 66 0.20 -8.03 -17.44
N VAL A 67 0.01 -7.92 -16.13
CA VAL A 67 0.65 -8.77 -15.12
C VAL A 67 -0.07 -10.11 -15.04
N ARG A 68 0.28 -11.05 -15.91
CA ARG A 68 -0.38 -12.37 -16.04
C ARG A 68 -0.17 -13.27 -14.84
N TYR A 69 0.99 -13.26 -14.24
CA TYR A 69 1.34 -14.13 -13.09
C TYR A 69 0.56 -13.78 -11.80
N ARG A 70 -0.21 -12.67 -11.77
CA ARG A 70 -1.00 -12.24 -10.62
C ARG A 70 -2.52 -12.24 -10.85
N GLN A 71 -2.98 -12.63 -12.03
CA GLN A 71 -4.41 -12.60 -12.38
C GLN A 71 -5.26 -13.66 -11.67
N GLY A 72 -4.61 -14.68 -11.05
CA GLY A 72 -5.31 -15.80 -10.42
C GLY A 72 -5.93 -16.76 -11.44
N ASP A 73 -6.77 -17.68 -10.97
CA ASP A 73 -7.37 -18.78 -11.73
C ASP A 73 -8.92 -18.80 -11.68
N ASN A 74 -9.55 -17.85 -11.00
CA ASN A 74 -11.01 -17.78 -10.91
C ASN A 74 -11.61 -17.43 -12.28
N PRO A 75 -12.41 -18.34 -12.91
CA PRO A 75 -12.89 -18.14 -14.28
C PRO A 75 -13.81 -16.93 -14.45
N HIS A 76 -14.58 -16.56 -13.43
CA HIS A 76 -15.44 -15.37 -13.48
C HIS A 76 -14.63 -14.08 -13.45
N VAL A 77 -13.58 -14.03 -12.62
CA VAL A 77 -12.64 -12.90 -12.59
C VAL A 77 -11.89 -12.78 -13.89
N LEU A 78 -11.36 -13.91 -14.41
CA LEU A 78 -10.65 -13.94 -15.69
C LEU A 78 -11.51 -13.46 -16.85
N ALA A 79 -12.78 -13.85 -16.92
CA ALA A 79 -13.69 -13.40 -17.97
C ALA A 79 -13.89 -11.87 -17.97
N VAL A 80 -14.03 -11.24 -16.80
CA VAL A 80 -14.13 -9.79 -16.66
C VAL A 80 -12.80 -9.10 -16.99
N TYR A 81 -11.69 -9.67 -16.54
CA TYR A 81 -10.34 -9.18 -16.81
C TYR A 81 -10.03 -9.17 -18.33
N GLU A 82 -10.27 -10.30 -19.02
CA GLU A 82 -10.06 -10.37 -20.46
C GLU A 82 -10.99 -9.41 -21.25
N LYS A 83 -12.22 -9.22 -20.79
CA LYS A 83 -13.11 -8.21 -21.38
C LYS A 83 -12.53 -6.81 -21.27
N ALA A 84 -11.97 -6.45 -20.10
CA ALA A 84 -11.32 -5.16 -19.89
C ALA A 84 -10.08 -5.00 -20.79
N LEU A 85 -9.23 -6.02 -20.89
CA LEU A 85 -8.06 -6.01 -21.79
C LEU A 85 -8.45 -5.83 -23.26
N ASN A 86 -9.51 -6.49 -23.72
CA ASN A 86 -10.03 -6.33 -25.07
C ASN A 86 -10.54 -4.89 -25.32
N GLN A 87 -11.14 -4.24 -24.33
CA GLN A 87 -11.56 -2.84 -24.45
C GLN A 87 -10.35 -1.91 -24.56
N LEU A 88 -9.30 -2.10 -23.75
CA LEU A 88 -8.06 -1.32 -23.85
C LEU A 88 -7.42 -1.47 -25.24
N LYS A 89 -7.36 -2.70 -25.77
CA LYS A 89 -6.86 -2.98 -27.11
C LYS A 89 -7.71 -2.32 -28.20
N ALA A 90 -9.04 -2.38 -28.08
CA ALA A 90 -9.95 -1.74 -28.99
C ALA A 90 -9.84 -0.21 -28.98
N SER A 91 -9.43 0.36 -27.84
CA SER A 91 -9.12 1.81 -27.68
C SER A 91 -7.72 2.18 -28.21
N GLY A 92 -6.98 1.26 -28.80
CA GLY A 92 -5.70 1.53 -29.46
C GLY A 92 -4.46 1.24 -28.63
N ALA A 93 -4.58 0.72 -27.39
CA ALA A 93 -3.44 0.36 -26.59
C ALA A 93 -2.71 -0.87 -27.13
N ALA A 94 -1.38 -0.88 -27.01
CA ALA A 94 -0.55 -2.07 -27.18
C ALA A 94 -0.41 -2.78 -25.84
N LEU A 95 -0.93 -4.02 -25.74
CA LEU A 95 -0.80 -4.82 -24.52
C LEU A 95 0.50 -5.63 -24.57
N VAL A 96 1.25 -5.63 -23.48
CA VAL A 96 2.50 -6.37 -23.29
C VAL A 96 2.32 -7.32 -22.12
N ASP A 97 2.24 -8.62 -22.40
CA ASP A 97 2.09 -9.62 -21.35
C ASP A 97 3.38 -9.75 -20.52
N ILE A 98 3.23 -9.62 -19.20
CA ILE A 98 4.26 -9.86 -18.20
C ILE A 98 3.91 -11.19 -17.53
N SER A 99 4.59 -12.25 -17.95
CA SER A 99 4.30 -13.62 -17.51
C SER A 99 5.00 -14.00 -16.22
N ASP A 100 6.10 -13.32 -15.90
CA ASP A 100 6.93 -13.61 -14.73
C ASP A 100 7.57 -12.34 -14.18
N PHE A 101 7.87 -12.38 -12.89
CA PHE A 101 8.65 -11.37 -12.18
C PHE A 101 9.51 -12.05 -11.11
N SER A 102 10.81 -12.00 -11.30
CA SER A 102 11.75 -12.61 -10.36
C SER A 102 11.87 -11.77 -9.09
N GLN A 103 11.65 -12.41 -7.95
CA GLN A 103 11.83 -11.81 -6.63
C GLN A 103 12.52 -12.82 -5.71
N PRO A 104 13.29 -12.37 -4.68
CA PRO A 104 13.86 -13.26 -3.68
C PRO A 104 12.77 -14.05 -2.95
N ASP A 105 13.04 -15.30 -2.59
CA ASP A 105 12.10 -16.16 -1.83
C ASP A 105 11.67 -15.51 -0.50
N SER A 106 12.57 -14.73 0.12
CA SER A 106 12.30 -14.03 1.38
C SER A 106 11.42 -12.78 1.23
N PHE A 107 11.17 -12.28 0.01
CA PHE A 107 10.52 -10.98 -0.23
C PHE A 107 9.24 -10.76 0.58
N TRP A 108 8.33 -11.74 0.56
CA TRP A 108 7.06 -11.62 1.29
C TRP A 108 7.23 -11.70 2.80
N ALA A 109 8.17 -12.54 3.27
CA ALA A 109 8.49 -12.62 4.69
C ALA A 109 9.14 -11.33 5.20
N ASP A 110 10.05 -10.76 4.42
CA ASP A 110 10.70 -9.49 4.74
C ASP A 110 9.71 -8.33 4.70
N SER A 111 8.82 -8.28 3.70
CA SER A 111 7.75 -7.28 3.63
C SER A 111 6.83 -7.36 4.86
N TYR A 112 6.44 -8.55 5.28
CA TYR A 112 5.62 -8.73 6.47
C TYR A 112 6.38 -8.35 7.76
N ASN A 113 7.66 -8.67 7.87
CA ASN A 113 8.49 -8.26 9.01
C ASN A 113 8.63 -6.73 9.10
N VAL A 114 8.79 -6.05 7.96
CA VAL A 114 8.80 -4.57 7.91
C VAL A 114 7.48 -4.02 8.42
N LEU A 115 6.35 -4.55 7.93
CA LEU A 115 5.02 -4.14 8.38
C LEU A 115 4.83 -4.30 9.89
N LEU A 116 5.23 -5.45 10.47
CA LEU A 116 5.13 -5.70 11.91
C LEU A 116 5.98 -4.71 12.73
N SER A 117 7.20 -4.43 12.28
CA SER A 117 8.12 -3.51 12.95
C SER A 117 7.61 -2.07 12.91
N GLU A 118 7.12 -1.65 11.76
CA GLU A 118 6.57 -0.30 11.57
C GLU A 118 5.24 -0.12 12.31
N PHE A 119 4.39 -1.14 12.34
CA PHE A 119 3.16 -1.09 13.13
C PHE A 119 3.45 -0.91 14.62
N HIS A 120 4.40 -1.67 15.18
CA HIS A 120 4.81 -1.51 16.57
C HIS A 120 5.26 -0.08 16.88
N HIS A 121 6.11 0.49 16.04
CA HIS A 121 6.60 1.85 16.19
C HIS A 121 5.46 2.87 16.07
N SER A 122 4.72 2.82 14.98
CA SER A 122 3.70 3.81 14.63
C SER A 122 2.50 3.82 15.56
N ILE A 123 2.04 2.64 16.03
CA ILE A 123 0.92 2.59 16.98
C ILE A 123 1.31 3.14 18.35
N ASN A 124 2.56 2.95 18.78
CA ASN A 124 3.06 3.55 20.02
C ASN A 124 3.10 5.08 19.92
N GLU A 125 3.60 5.63 18.82
CA GLU A 125 3.58 7.08 18.58
C GLU A 125 2.15 7.63 18.54
N TYR A 126 1.27 6.97 17.79
CA TYR A 126 -0.14 7.38 17.64
C TYR A 126 -0.87 7.41 18.98
N LEU A 127 -0.75 6.36 19.80
CA LEU A 127 -1.41 6.27 21.10
C LEU A 127 -0.79 7.24 22.12
N SER A 128 0.53 7.38 22.17
CA SER A 128 1.21 8.31 23.08
C SER A 128 0.90 9.77 22.77
N GLY A 129 0.77 10.12 21.48
CA GLY A 129 0.43 11.47 21.00
C GLY A 129 -1.04 11.82 21.11
N SER A 130 -1.93 10.89 21.45
CA SER A 130 -3.36 11.18 21.58
C SER A 130 -3.65 12.11 22.77
N PRO A 131 -4.41 13.21 22.56
CA PRO A 131 -4.83 14.11 23.65
C PRO A 131 -5.89 13.50 24.57
N ALA A 132 -6.55 12.42 24.13
CA ALA A 132 -7.60 11.77 24.92
C ALA A 132 -6.99 10.96 26.08
N GLU A 133 -7.76 10.79 27.16
CA GLU A 133 -7.46 9.79 28.17
C GLU A 133 -7.80 8.42 27.63
N LEU A 134 -6.78 7.68 27.23
CA LEU A 134 -6.92 6.33 26.69
C LEU A 134 -6.51 5.29 27.73
N PRO A 135 -7.15 4.11 27.74
CA PRO A 135 -6.79 3.01 28.64
C PRO A 135 -5.47 2.34 28.27
N ALA A 136 -4.95 2.59 27.06
CA ALA A 136 -3.68 2.09 26.57
C ALA A 136 -2.93 3.20 25.81
N ARG A 137 -1.62 3.32 26.03
CA ARG A 137 -0.74 4.33 25.43
C ARG A 137 0.33 3.74 24.52
N ASN A 138 0.41 2.44 24.46
CA ASN A 138 1.33 1.68 23.61
C ASN A 138 0.74 0.30 23.30
N LEU A 139 1.40 -0.42 22.39
CA LEU A 139 0.95 -1.75 21.93
C LEU A 139 0.88 -2.79 23.06
N SER A 140 1.83 -2.77 23.99
CA SER A 140 1.82 -3.71 25.13
C SER A 140 0.60 -3.49 26.02
N GLU A 141 0.30 -2.23 26.35
CA GLU A 141 -0.88 -1.88 27.15
C GLU A 141 -2.18 -2.18 26.41
N LEU A 142 -2.19 -2.05 25.07
CA LEU A 142 -3.35 -2.41 24.25
C LEU A 142 -3.60 -3.92 24.28
N ILE A 143 -2.55 -4.75 24.19
CA ILE A 143 -2.63 -6.20 24.34
C ILE A 143 -3.19 -6.56 25.73
N ASP A 144 -2.67 -5.91 26.77
CA ASP A 144 -3.13 -6.11 28.15
C ASP A 144 -4.59 -5.71 28.36
N PHE A 145 -5.03 -4.62 27.72
CA PHE A 145 -6.42 -4.20 27.71
C PHE A 145 -7.33 -5.25 27.05
N ASN A 146 -6.95 -5.75 25.88
CA ASN A 146 -7.69 -6.78 25.16
C ASN A 146 -7.78 -8.08 25.98
N ASN A 147 -6.68 -8.50 26.65
CA ASN A 147 -6.66 -9.67 27.51
C ASN A 147 -7.65 -9.59 28.71
N LYS A 148 -8.00 -8.39 29.13
CA LYS A 148 -8.95 -8.12 30.22
C LYS A 148 -10.37 -7.88 29.71
N THR A 149 -10.58 -7.84 28.39
CA THR A 149 -11.84 -7.49 27.75
C THR A 149 -12.36 -8.68 26.96
N GLU A 150 -13.15 -9.53 27.64
CA GLU A 150 -13.68 -10.80 27.08
C GLU A 150 -14.35 -10.61 25.71
N ARG A 151 -15.06 -9.49 25.50
CA ARG A 151 -15.74 -9.20 24.23
C ARG A 151 -14.79 -9.09 23.05
N GLU A 152 -13.62 -8.52 23.24
CA GLU A 152 -12.63 -8.33 22.17
C GLU A 152 -12.08 -9.68 21.69
N LEU A 153 -11.65 -10.53 22.61
CA LEU A 153 -11.08 -11.83 22.30
C LEU A 153 -12.13 -12.90 21.94
N ALA A 154 -13.41 -12.65 22.19
CA ALA A 154 -14.48 -13.55 21.75
C ALA A 154 -14.69 -13.56 20.23
N LEU A 155 -14.30 -12.50 19.51
CA LEU A 155 -14.51 -12.33 18.07
C LEU A 155 -13.21 -12.30 17.28
N PHE A 156 -12.13 -11.77 17.85
CA PHE A 156 -10.85 -11.57 17.20
C PHE A 156 -9.71 -12.07 18.10
N ASN A 157 -8.72 -12.70 17.47
CA ASN A 157 -7.45 -12.94 18.15
C ASN A 157 -6.56 -11.68 18.06
N GLN A 158 -5.41 -11.68 18.76
CA GLN A 158 -4.45 -10.59 18.71
C GLN A 158 -3.03 -11.05 18.34
N ASP A 159 -2.93 -12.15 17.60
CA ASP A 159 -1.66 -12.75 17.22
C ASP A 159 -0.76 -11.79 16.39
N ILE A 160 -1.36 -10.90 15.59
CA ILE A 160 -0.62 -9.87 14.86
C ILE A 160 -0.05 -8.81 15.81
N PHE A 161 -0.78 -8.41 16.85
CA PHE A 161 -0.29 -7.49 17.86
C PHE A 161 0.90 -8.09 18.63
N GLU A 162 0.78 -9.34 19.02
CA GLU A 162 1.85 -10.08 19.72
C GLU A 162 3.10 -10.25 18.83
N LYS A 163 2.92 -10.60 17.56
CA LYS A 163 4.00 -10.64 16.56
C LYS A 163 4.66 -9.29 16.35
N SER A 164 3.87 -8.22 16.31
CA SER A 164 4.39 -6.87 16.17
C SER A 164 5.17 -6.43 17.41
N LEU A 165 4.68 -6.74 18.61
CA LEU A 165 5.39 -6.44 19.85
C LEU A 165 6.76 -7.17 19.92
N ALA A 166 6.83 -8.38 19.37
CA ALA A 166 8.07 -9.18 19.29
C ALA A 166 8.95 -8.84 18.08
N SER A 167 8.54 -7.92 17.21
CA SER A 167 9.25 -7.58 15.98
C SER A 167 10.57 -6.84 16.23
N ALA A 168 11.41 -6.76 15.21
CA ALA A 168 12.66 -6.01 15.26
C ALA A 168 12.38 -4.50 15.37
N ALA A 169 13.20 -3.78 16.13
CA ALA A 169 13.12 -2.31 16.19
C ALA A 169 13.48 -1.70 14.83
N ILE A 170 12.88 -0.55 14.49
CA ILE A 170 13.06 0.12 13.19
C ILE A 170 14.49 0.65 12.95
N ASP A 171 15.27 0.84 13.98
CA ASP A 171 16.70 1.20 13.92
C ASP A 171 17.62 -0.01 13.83
N SER A 172 17.09 -1.24 13.93
CA SER A 172 17.89 -2.48 13.86
C SER A 172 18.40 -2.75 12.44
N GLU A 173 19.58 -3.35 12.34
CA GLU A 173 20.15 -3.79 11.06
C GLU A 173 19.22 -4.77 10.32
N LYS A 174 18.54 -5.64 11.06
CA LYS A 174 17.58 -6.62 10.51
C LYS A 174 16.44 -5.91 9.77
N TYR A 175 15.81 -4.92 10.40
CA TYR A 175 14.74 -4.15 9.78
C TYR A 175 15.27 -3.36 8.56
N GLN A 176 16.40 -2.66 8.70
CA GLN A 176 16.97 -1.85 7.63
C GLN A 176 17.36 -2.68 6.40
N ASN A 177 17.84 -3.90 6.60
CA ASN A 177 18.16 -4.82 5.51
C ASN A 177 16.89 -5.31 4.79
N ALA A 178 15.85 -5.69 5.56
CA ALA A 178 14.56 -6.09 5.00
C ALA A 178 13.92 -4.94 4.20
N LEU A 179 13.90 -3.72 4.75
CA LEU A 179 13.35 -2.55 4.07
C LEU A 179 14.06 -2.26 2.74
N ARG A 180 15.39 -2.26 2.73
CA ARG A 180 16.16 -2.08 1.48
C ARG A 180 15.85 -3.16 0.45
N LEU A 181 15.79 -4.42 0.87
CA LEU A 181 15.50 -5.54 -0.02
C LEU A 181 14.12 -5.38 -0.69
N ILE A 182 13.08 -5.05 0.08
CA ILE A 182 11.72 -4.90 -0.48
C ILE A 182 11.63 -3.68 -1.39
N GLN A 183 12.26 -2.55 -1.03
CA GLN A 183 12.27 -1.33 -1.86
C GLN A 183 13.02 -1.56 -3.18
N ASP A 184 14.20 -2.14 -3.15
CA ASP A 184 14.97 -2.46 -4.35
C ASP A 184 14.24 -3.47 -5.24
N THR A 185 13.63 -4.49 -4.64
CA THR A 185 12.90 -5.53 -5.39
C THR A 185 11.63 -4.99 -6.03
N ALA A 186 10.83 -4.21 -5.31
CA ALA A 186 9.57 -3.67 -5.82
C ALA A 186 9.78 -2.47 -6.76
N GLY A 187 10.75 -1.59 -6.45
CA GLY A 187 11.06 -0.38 -7.21
C GLY A 187 12.03 -0.65 -8.36
N LYS A 188 13.31 -0.41 -8.11
CA LYS A 188 14.38 -0.44 -9.13
C LYS A 188 14.44 -1.75 -9.92
N ASN A 189 14.38 -2.88 -9.24
CA ASN A 189 14.44 -4.21 -9.88
C ASN A 189 13.05 -4.73 -10.26
N GLY A 190 12.00 -4.02 -9.90
CA GLY A 190 10.60 -4.35 -10.13
C GLY A 190 9.96 -3.44 -11.16
N ILE A 191 9.11 -2.52 -10.69
CA ILE A 191 8.29 -1.68 -11.55
C ILE A 191 9.10 -0.87 -12.54
N ASP A 192 10.26 -0.32 -12.14
CA ASP A 192 11.10 0.48 -13.02
C ASP A 192 11.65 -0.35 -14.18
N THR A 193 12.09 -1.59 -13.89
CA THR A 193 12.58 -2.52 -14.93
C THR A 193 11.46 -2.96 -15.88
N LEU A 194 10.24 -3.15 -15.38
CA LEU A 194 9.09 -3.57 -16.19
C LEU A 194 8.57 -2.43 -17.08
N LEU A 195 8.78 -1.17 -16.70
CA LEU A 195 8.36 0.01 -17.46
C LEU A 195 9.41 0.50 -18.47
N ALA A 196 10.62 0.06 -18.38
CA ALA A 196 11.70 0.38 -19.33
C ALA A 196 11.50 -0.34 -20.65
#